data_dda729c22a83835ea414787f5e425dad
#
_entry.id   dda729c22a83835ea414787f5e425dad
#
_cell.length_a   1.000
_cell.length_b   1.000
_cell.length_c   1.000
_cell.angle_alpha   90.00
_cell.angle_beta   90.00
_cell.angle_gamma   90.00
#
_symmetry.space_group_name_H-M   'P 1'
#
loop_
_entity.id
_entity.type
_entity.pdbx_description
1 polymer ?
#
loop_
_entity_poly.entity_id
_entity_poly.type
_entity_poly.pdbx_seq_one_letter_code
_entity_poly.pdbx_strand_id
1 'polypeptide(L)'
;MGLVSGSKCPTNCQCQAQEVICTGIQLTEYPSDVPLGTRRLYLNKNNISFLPAMNLGLLSDLVYLDCSFNLIQEVMDYTFIGVFKLIYLDLSSNKINSISPFSFSMLNNLVQLNISNNPNLLSLNKYTFANTSSLRYLDLRNTGLQTLDHAAFTNLITLQTLFLSGNPWKCNCSFLDFTIYLIVSHLNHPDEEHATCLEPTELAGWPITQVGNPLRYMCLTHLDSQDYIFLLLIGFCIFSAGTVAAWLTGVCAVLYQSTRRKTEEMDDEDEHGQKVQVSRRIFQGRTDSTQDGFPQLI
;
A
#
# COMPACT_ATOMS: atom_id res chain seq x y z
N MET A 1 48.10 -3.32 -21.80
CA MET A 1 48.33 -3.17 -20.35
C MET A 1 47.31 -2.15 -19.86
N GLY A 2 46.15 -2.58 -19.43
CA GLY A 2 45.13 -1.72 -18.85
C GLY A 2 45.47 -1.51 -17.39
N LEU A 3 45.68 -0.26 -17.02
CA LEU A 3 45.74 0.19 -15.62
C LEU A 3 44.37 -0.11 -15.01
N VAL A 4 44.25 -1.19 -14.27
CA VAL A 4 43.14 -1.40 -13.31
C VAL A 4 43.39 -0.33 -12.24
N SER A 5 42.68 0.78 -12.36
CA SER A 5 42.56 1.76 -11.28
C SER A 5 42.02 1.01 -10.08
N GLY A 6 42.87 0.66 -9.14
CA GLY A 6 42.44 0.05 -7.88
C GLY A 6 41.59 1.06 -7.16
N SER A 7 40.26 0.90 -7.24
CA SER A 7 39.30 1.68 -6.45
C SER A 7 39.68 1.48 -4.97
N LYS A 8 40.04 2.57 -4.31
CA LYS A 8 40.44 2.54 -2.90
C LYS A 8 39.21 2.20 -2.07
N CYS A 9 39.33 1.20 -1.20
CA CYS A 9 38.25 0.88 -0.25
C CYS A 9 38.07 2.06 0.73
N PRO A 10 36.80 2.41 1.07
CA PRO A 10 36.54 3.45 2.05
C PRO A 10 37.23 3.12 3.39
N THR A 11 37.67 4.14 4.10
CA THR A 11 38.37 4.01 5.38
C THR A 11 37.52 3.19 6.37
N ASN A 12 38.15 2.22 7.02
CA ASN A 12 37.54 1.31 7.99
C ASN A 12 36.48 0.35 7.43
N CYS A 13 36.18 0.36 6.14
CA CYS A 13 35.35 -0.62 5.47
C CYS A 13 36.18 -1.82 4.99
N GLN A 14 35.47 -2.93 4.73
CA GLN A 14 36.03 -4.11 4.10
C GLN A 14 35.49 -4.21 2.66
N CYS A 15 36.36 -4.40 1.69
CA CYS A 15 35.99 -4.54 0.30
C CYS A 15 36.44 -5.90 -0.24
N GLN A 16 35.50 -6.67 -0.77
CA GLN A 16 35.77 -7.96 -1.39
C GLN A 16 35.00 -8.04 -2.73
N ALA A 17 35.73 -8.18 -3.83
CA ALA A 17 35.16 -8.22 -5.18
C ALA A 17 34.21 -7.02 -5.42
N GLN A 18 32.91 -7.25 -5.45
CA GLN A 18 31.85 -6.25 -5.70
C GLN A 18 31.03 -5.92 -4.44
N GLU A 19 31.55 -6.23 -3.27
CA GLU A 19 30.90 -6.04 -1.98
C GLU A 19 31.72 -5.09 -1.11
N VAL A 20 31.03 -4.14 -0.48
CA VAL A 20 31.60 -3.16 0.45
C VAL A 20 30.84 -3.23 1.76
N ILE A 21 31.56 -3.55 2.83
CA ILE A 21 31.00 -3.75 4.17
C ILE A 21 31.55 -2.66 5.09
N CYS A 22 30.68 -1.74 5.47
CA CYS A 22 30.95 -0.64 6.40
C CYS A 22 30.03 -0.73 7.64
N THR A 23 29.77 -1.93 8.13
CA THR A 23 28.83 -2.18 9.22
C THR A 23 29.41 -1.83 10.58
N GLY A 24 28.70 -1.01 11.38
CA GLY A 24 29.02 -0.78 12.79
C GLY A 24 30.34 -0.07 13.08
N ILE A 25 30.81 0.74 12.15
CA ILE A 25 32.09 1.47 12.23
C ILE A 25 31.92 2.94 12.59
N GLN A 26 30.73 3.32 13.09
CA GLN A 26 30.40 4.66 13.58
C GLN A 26 30.46 5.76 12.48
N LEU A 27 30.16 5.42 11.23
CA LEU A 27 30.06 6.42 10.17
C LEU A 27 28.98 7.45 10.49
N THR A 28 29.29 8.72 10.41
CA THR A 28 28.33 9.84 10.52
C THR A 28 27.82 10.30 9.18
N GLU A 29 28.54 9.99 8.11
CA GLU A 29 28.21 10.36 6.75
C GLU A 29 28.41 9.17 5.79
N TYR A 30 27.83 9.27 4.62
CA TYR A 30 28.01 8.31 3.54
C TYR A 30 29.49 8.27 3.11
N PRO A 31 30.13 7.09 2.98
CA PRO A 31 31.53 7.01 2.56
C PRO A 31 31.70 7.47 1.11
N SER A 32 32.63 8.45 0.88
CA SER A 32 32.84 9.09 -0.42
C SER A 32 33.48 8.18 -1.47
N ASP A 33 34.32 7.23 -1.03
CA ASP A 33 35.23 6.47 -1.89
C ASP A 33 34.73 5.05 -2.22
N VAL A 34 33.38 4.84 -2.22
CA VAL A 34 32.80 3.52 -2.56
C VAL A 34 33.13 3.18 -4.02
N PRO A 35 33.75 2.00 -4.28
CA PRO A 35 34.10 1.59 -5.63
C PRO A 35 32.88 1.56 -6.57
N LEU A 36 33.01 2.11 -7.78
CA LEU A 36 31.89 2.23 -8.74
C LEU A 36 31.30 0.88 -9.18
N GLY A 37 32.10 -0.20 -9.14
CA GLY A 37 31.62 -1.55 -9.46
C GLY A 37 30.95 -2.28 -8.30
N THR A 38 30.60 -1.58 -7.21
CA THR A 38 29.94 -2.17 -6.04
C THR A 38 28.53 -2.65 -6.40
N ARG A 39 28.25 -3.92 -6.07
CA ARG A 39 26.93 -4.53 -6.22
C ARG A 39 26.21 -4.71 -4.90
N ARG A 40 26.94 -4.85 -3.79
CA ARG A 40 26.38 -4.97 -2.45
C ARG A 40 27.05 -3.97 -1.54
N LEU A 41 26.25 -3.12 -0.90
CA LEU A 41 26.74 -2.09 0.01
C LEU A 41 26.01 -2.23 1.36
N TYR A 42 26.80 -2.48 2.41
CA TYR A 42 26.34 -2.57 3.78
C TYR A 42 26.80 -1.36 4.56
N LEU A 43 25.85 -0.51 4.92
CA LEU A 43 26.04 0.71 5.73
C LEU A 43 25.34 0.61 7.08
N ASN A 44 24.84 -0.56 7.43
CA ASN A 44 24.01 -0.75 8.61
C ASN A 44 24.80 -0.55 9.93
N LYS A 45 24.03 -0.23 10.99
CA LYS A 45 24.57 0.01 12.36
C LYS A 45 25.62 1.14 12.40
N ASN A 46 25.28 2.27 11.81
CA ASN A 46 26.08 3.48 11.81
C ASN A 46 25.28 4.69 12.32
N ASN A 47 25.82 5.90 12.15
CA ASN A 47 25.18 7.14 12.56
C ASN A 47 24.87 8.04 11.33
N ILE A 48 24.65 7.45 10.17
CA ILE A 48 24.39 8.17 8.92
C ILE A 48 23.01 8.82 9.02
N SER A 49 22.94 10.13 8.81
CA SER A 49 21.69 10.89 8.86
C SER A 49 21.10 11.24 7.50
N PHE A 50 21.86 11.10 6.43
CA PHE A 50 21.49 11.50 5.08
C PHE A 50 22.09 10.58 4.01
N LEU A 51 21.34 10.30 2.95
CA LEU A 51 21.77 9.53 1.79
C LEU A 51 22.01 10.47 0.59
N PRO A 52 23.27 10.67 0.15
CA PRO A 52 23.56 11.58 -0.94
C PRO A 52 23.21 10.96 -2.29
N ALA A 53 22.19 11.47 -2.97
CA ALA A 53 21.70 10.96 -4.25
C ALA A 53 22.79 10.90 -5.33
N MET A 54 23.68 11.91 -5.39
CA MET A 54 24.75 11.96 -6.39
C MET A 54 25.77 10.83 -6.20
N ASN A 55 26.17 10.55 -4.96
CA ASN A 55 27.16 9.51 -4.66
C ASN A 55 26.56 8.11 -4.87
N LEU A 56 25.32 7.90 -4.42
CA LEU A 56 24.58 6.65 -4.65
C LEU A 56 24.38 6.41 -6.14
N GLY A 57 24.01 7.43 -6.89
CA GLY A 57 23.73 7.34 -8.33
C GLY A 57 24.90 6.92 -9.19
N LEU A 58 26.13 7.06 -8.70
CA LEU A 58 27.34 6.56 -9.37
C LEU A 58 27.43 5.03 -9.33
N LEU A 59 26.73 4.37 -8.40
CA LEU A 59 26.77 2.92 -8.22
C LEU A 59 25.74 2.23 -9.11
N SER A 60 25.86 2.38 -10.42
CA SER A 60 24.88 1.87 -11.41
C SER A 60 24.71 0.34 -11.41
N ASP A 61 25.63 -0.40 -10.82
CA ASP A 61 25.58 -1.85 -10.68
C ASP A 61 25.06 -2.32 -9.31
N LEU A 62 24.65 -1.37 -8.44
CA LEU A 62 24.17 -1.69 -7.10
C LEU A 62 22.87 -2.51 -7.16
N VAL A 63 22.88 -3.67 -6.47
CA VAL A 63 21.77 -4.62 -6.40
C VAL A 63 21.21 -4.72 -4.98
N TYR A 64 22.07 -4.54 -3.99
CA TYR A 64 21.75 -4.69 -2.57
C TYR A 64 22.27 -3.49 -1.78
N LEU A 65 21.39 -2.84 -1.02
CA LEU A 65 21.72 -1.72 -0.15
C LEU A 65 21.07 -1.92 1.23
N ASP A 66 21.91 -2.02 2.24
CA ASP A 66 21.47 -2.08 3.64
C ASP A 66 21.93 -0.82 4.39
N CYS A 67 20.97 0.05 4.70
CA CYS A 67 21.14 1.25 5.50
C CYS A 67 20.41 1.15 6.85
N SER A 68 20.07 -0.07 7.30
CA SER A 68 19.34 -0.27 8.55
C SER A 68 20.16 0.19 9.78
N PHE A 69 19.45 0.47 10.87
CA PHE A 69 20.09 0.93 12.11
C PHE A 69 21.00 2.14 11.92
N ASN A 70 20.44 3.22 11.38
CA ASN A 70 21.09 4.51 11.19
C ASN A 70 20.24 5.64 11.77
N LEU A 71 20.56 6.88 11.43
CA LEU A 71 19.87 8.09 11.89
C LEU A 71 19.20 8.84 10.73
N ILE A 72 18.87 8.15 9.63
CA ILE A 72 18.26 8.75 8.45
C ILE A 72 16.89 9.32 8.85
N GLN A 73 16.64 10.60 8.54
CA GLN A 73 15.42 11.31 8.93
C GLN A 73 14.43 11.46 7.78
N GLU A 74 14.92 11.56 6.56
CA GLU A 74 14.10 11.77 5.37
C GLU A 74 14.64 11.03 4.15
N VAL A 75 13.74 10.64 3.25
CA VAL A 75 14.07 10.11 1.93
C VAL A 75 13.45 11.06 0.91
N MET A 76 14.32 11.83 0.25
CA MET A 76 13.92 12.85 -0.72
C MET A 76 13.61 12.26 -2.09
N ASP A 77 12.93 13.03 -2.93
CA ASP A 77 12.76 12.69 -4.33
C ASP A 77 14.10 12.43 -5.00
N TYR A 78 14.14 11.39 -5.81
CA TYR A 78 15.34 10.99 -6.56
C TYR A 78 16.56 10.61 -5.72
N THR A 79 16.42 10.33 -4.42
CA THR A 79 17.53 9.83 -3.58
C THR A 79 18.23 8.63 -4.21
N PHE A 80 17.50 7.78 -4.91
CA PHE A 80 18.00 6.57 -5.55
C PHE A 80 18.15 6.70 -7.08
N ILE A 81 18.34 7.94 -7.57
CA ILE A 81 18.60 8.16 -9.00
C ILE A 81 19.90 7.45 -9.42
N GLY A 82 19.88 6.73 -10.53
CA GLY A 82 21.06 6.03 -11.07
C GLY A 82 21.24 4.57 -10.60
N VAL A 83 20.62 4.16 -9.49
CA VAL A 83 20.72 2.77 -8.98
C VAL A 83 19.59 1.88 -9.51
N PHE A 84 19.39 1.86 -10.81
CA PHE A 84 18.26 1.18 -11.47
C PHE A 84 18.25 -0.34 -11.30
N LYS A 85 19.38 -0.95 -10.92
CA LYS A 85 19.49 -2.41 -10.72
C LYS A 85 19.20 -2.85 -9.29
N LEU A 86 18.79 -1.92 -8.41
CA LEU A 86 18.56 -2.23 -7.01
C LEU A 86 17.38 -3.19 -6.86
N ILE A 87 17.61 -4.31 -6.17
CA ILE A 87 16.64 -5.38 -5.90
C ILE A 87 16.23 -5.36 -4.43
N TYR A 88 17.16 -5.09 -3.55
CA TYR A 88 16.97 -5.09 -2.10
C TYR A 88 17.36 -3.75 -1.50
N LEU A 89 16.44 -3.15 -0.73
CA LEU A 89 16.67 -1.91 0.02
C LEU A 89 16.16 -2.07 1.45
N ASP A 90 17.07 -1.89 2.41
CA ASP A 90 16.72 -1.86 3.84
C ASP A 90 16.99 -0.48 4.43
N LEU A 91 15.93 0.17 4.88
CA LEU A 91 15.90 1.45 5.59
C LEU A 91 15.35 1.30 7.00
N SER A 92 15.24 0.08 7.50
CA SER A 92 14.64 -0.20 8.81
C SER A 92 15.45 0.36 9.97
N SER A 93 14.78 0.55 11.10
CA SER A 93 15.41 1.03 12.34
C SER A 93 16.20 2.33 12.14
N ASN A 94 15.54 3.29 11.52
CA ASN A 94 16.02 4.65 11.32
C ASN A 94 15.13 5.67 12.07
N LYS A 95 15.27 6.94 11.77
CA LYS A 95 14.44 8.03 12.29
C LYS A 95 13.61 8.70 11.21
N ILE A 96 13.22 7.94 10.16
CA ILE A 96 12.51 8.46 9.02
C ILE A 96 11.16 9.01 9.49
N ASN A 97 10.93 10.29 9.22
CA ASN A 97 9.68 10.99 9.48
C ASN A 97 8.95 11.39 8.20
N SER A 98 9.66 11.44 7.07
CA SER A 98 9.08 11.77 5.77
C SER A 98 9.73 10.99 4.63
N ILE A 99 8.89 10.60 3.67
CA ILE A 99 9.30 9.98 2.39
C ILE A 99 8.61 10.78 1.30
N SER A 100 9.41 11.42 0.44
CA SER A 100 8.89 12.21 -0.67
C SER A 100 8.14 11.34 -1.69
N PRO A 101 7.17 11.91 -2.45
CA PRO A 101 6.29 11.15 -3.33
C PRO A 101 6.99 10.27 -4.37
N PHE A 102 8.13 10.72 -4.89
CA PHE A 102 8.86 10.02 -5.95
C PHE A 102 10.22 9.46 -5.50
N SER A 103 10.40 9.26 -4.18
CA SER A 103 11.66 8.78 -3.61
C SER A 103 12.13 7.46 -4.22
N PHE A 104 11.22 6.53 -4.48
CA PHE A 104 11.52 5.20 -5.03
C PHE A 104 11.22 5.06 -6.52
N SER A 105 10.77 6.11 -7.20
CA SER A 105 10.23 6.05 -8.57
C SER A 105 11.23 5.56 -9.64
N MET A 106 12.52 5.56 -9.35
CA MET A 106 13.56 5.05 -10.23
C MET A 106 13.89 3.57 -10.00
N LEU A 107 13.31 2.95 -8.97
CA LEU A 107 13.64 1.59 -8.54
C LEU A 107 12.73 0.53 -9.18
N ASN A 108 12.67 0.49 -10.51
CA ASN A 108 11.77 -0.42 -11.25
C ASN A 108 12.07 -1.91 -11.00
N ASN A 109 13.29 -2.25 -10.59
CA ASN A 109 13.72 -3.62 -10.31
C ASN A 109 13.65 -3.99 -8.83
N LEU A 110 13.18 -3.07 -7.96
CA LEU A 110 13.12 -3.32 -6.53
C LEU A 110 12.12 -4.42 -6.22
N VAL A 111 12.60 -5.48 -5.56
CA VAL A 111 11.80 -6.63 -5.17
C VAL A 111 11.45 -6.60 -3.69
N GLN A 112 12.38 -6.14 -2.86
CA GLN A 112 12.20 -6.07 -1.41
C GLN A 112 12.54 -4.70 -0.86
N LEU A 113 11.57 -4.13 -0.13
CA LEU A 113 11.71 -2.86 0.58
C LEU A 113 11.35 -3.04 2.05
N ASN A 114 12.27 -2.70 2.91
CA ASN A 114 12.06 -2.70 4.36
C ASN A 114 12.19 -1.26 4.90
N ILE A 115 11.09 -0.74 5.48
CA ILE A 115 11.05 0.59 6.12
C ILE A 115 10.63 0.43 7.60
N SER A 116 10.59 -0.78 8.12
CA SER A 116 10.11 -1.07 9.47
C SER A 116 10.91 -0.33 10.57
N ASN A 117 10.32 -0.23 11.74
CA ASN A 117 10.95 0.42 12.90
C ASN A 117 11.36 1.89 12.64
N ASN A 118 10.48 2.65 12.00
CA ASN A 118 10.58 4.09 11.82
C ASN A 118 9.36 4.79 12.47
N PRO A 119 9.30 4.89 13.79
CA PRO A 119 8.07 5.28 14.52
C PRO A 119 7.62 6.71 14.25
N ASN A 120 8.45 7.55 13.65
CA ASN A 120 8.12 8.93 13.30
C ASN A 120 7.51 9.06 11.90
N LEU A 121 7.43 7.99 11.11
CA LEU A 121 6.80 8.00 9.79
C LEU A 121 5.29 7.86 9.96
N LEU A 122 4.57 9.00 9.88
CA LEU A 122 3.14 9.08 10.19
C LEU A 122 2.23 8.87 8.99
N SER A 123 2.73 9.07 7.78
CA SER A 123 1.96 8.96 6.55
C SER A 123 2.83 8.61 5.35
N LEU A 124 2.23 8.01 4.33
CA LEU A 124 2.83 7.77 3.02
C LEU A 124 1.97 8.44 1.95
N ASN A 125 2.62 9.04 0.97
CA ASN A 125 1.92 9.63 -0.16
C ASN A 125 1.46 8.54 -1.14
N LYS A 126 0.33 8.74 -1.83
CA LYS A 126 -0.17 7.80 -2.84
C LYS A 126 0.79 7.54 -4.01
N TYR A 127 1.79 8.38 -4.21
CA TYR A 127 2.82 8.20 -5.25
C TYR A 127 4.14 7.65 -4.72
N THR A 128 4.24 7.35 -3.41
CA THR A 128 5.50 6.87 -2.78
C THR A 128 6.05 5.63 -3.48
N PHE A 129 5.19 4.72 -3.91
CA PHE A 129 5.57 3.50 -4.61
C PHE A 129 5.32 3.56 -6.12
N ALA A 130 5.21 4.77 -6.70
CA ALA A 130 5.06 4.93 -8.14
C ALA A 130 6.26 4.30 -8.87
N ASN A 131 5.98 3.53 -9.95
CA ASN A 131 6.97 2.83 -10.77
C ASN A 131 7.79 1.71 -10.08
N THR A 132 7.47 1.31 -8.85
CA THR A 132 8.11 0.13 -8.21
C THR A 132 7.34 -1.16 -8.53
N SER A 133 7.02 -1.38 -9.80
CA SER A 133 6.14 -2.47 -10.25
C SER A 133 6.68 -3.88 -10.02
N SER A 134 7.97 -4.04 -9.70
CA SER A 134 8.60 -5.32 -9.38
C SER A 134 8.56 -5.68 -7.89
N LEU A 135 8.01 -4.80 -7.03
CA LEU A 135 8.01 -4.97 -5.59
C LEU A 135 7.15 -6.18 -5.18
N ARG A 136 7.74 -7.09 -4.40
CA ARG A 136 7.10 -8.32 -3.91
C ARG A 136 6.98 -8.34 -2.39
N TYR A 137 7.91 -7.74 -1.69
CA TYR A 137 7.97 -7.72 -0.23
C TYR A 137 8.08 -6.28 0.26
N LEU A 138 7.09 -5.86 1.07
CA LEU A 138 7.06 -4.55 1.69
C LEU A 138 6.86 -4.70 3.20
N ASP A 139 7.80 -4.19 3.98
CA ASP A 139 7.73 -4.20 5.43
C ASP A 139 7.54 -2.78 5.96
N LEU A 140 6.37 -2.53 6.57
CA LEU A 140 5.96 -1.27 7.18
C LEU A 140 5.70 -1.43 8.70
N ARG A 141 6.20 -2.49 9.33
CA ARG A 141 5.97 -2.75 10.76
C ARG A 141 6.58 -1.68 11.64
N ASN A 142 5.94 -1.45 12.79
CA ASN A 142 6.47 -0.55 13.82
C ASN A 142 6.85 0.83 13.25
N THR A 143 6.05 1.36 12.35
CA THR A 143 6.08 2.76 11.93
C THR A 143 5.02 3.55 12.71
N GLY A 144 4.91 4.84 12.49
CA GLY A 144 3.85 5.65 13.10
C GLY A 144 2.61 5.78 12.23
N LEU A 145 2.46 4.94 11.19
CA LEU A 145 1.38 5.04 10.22
C LEU A 145 0.02 4.82 10.88
N GLN A 146 -0.87 5.77 10.70
CA GLN A 146 -2.23 5.73 11.24
C GLN A 146 -3.25 5.33 10.18
N THR A 147 -2.99 5.69 8.93
CA THR A 147 -3.84 5.39 7.77
C THR A 147 -2.96 5.11 6.56
N LEU A 148 -3.51 4.38 5.59
CA LEU A 148 -2.89 4.16 4.28
C LEU A 148 -3.94 4.38 3.20
N ASP A 149 -3.54 5.09 2.15
CA ASP A 149 -4.35 5.23 0.93
C ASP A 149 -4.12 4.00 0.04
N HIS A 150 -5.18 3.27 -0.29
CA HIS A 150 -5.10 2.13 -1.21
C HIS A 150 -4.48 2.51 -2.55
N ALA A 151 -4.65 3.77 -2.99
CA ALA A 151 -4.06 4.25 -4.23
C ALA A 151 -2.53 4.15 -4.27
N ALA A 152 -1.84 4.13 -3.12
CA ALA A 152 -0.40 3.89 -3.07
C ALA A 152 0.00 2.48 -3.52
N PHE A 153 -0.92 1.52 -3.47
CA PHE A 153 -0.67 0.11 -3.75
C PHE A 153 -1.19 -0.34 -5.13
N THR A 154 -2.00 0.48 -5.82
CA THR A 154 -2.63 0.09 -7.10
C THR A 154 -1.64 -0.28 -8.20
N ASN A 155 -0.44 0.31 -8.17
CA ASN A 155 0.63 0.02 -9.14
C ASN A 155 1.52 -1.16 -8.72
N LEU A 156 1.35 -1.71 -7.53
CA LEU A 156 2.17 -2.81 -6.99
C LEU A 156 1.61 -4.17 -7.40
N ILE A 157 1.46 -4.38 -8.70
CA ILE A 157 0.82 -5.58 -9.28
C ILE A 157 1.55 -6.89 -8.96
N THR A 158 2.80 -6.83 -8.54
CA THR A 158 3.62 -7.99 -8.18
C THR A 158 3.77 -8.18 -6.69
N LEU A 159 3.17 -7.31 -5.86
CA LEU A 159 3.26 -7.41 -4.41
C LEU A 159 2.66 -8.73 -3.94
N GLN A 160 3.40 -9.45 -3.11
CA GLN A 160 3.03 -10.75 -2.59
C GLN A 160 2.90 -10.75 -1.07
N THR A 161 3.78 -10.02 -0.39
CA THR A 161 3.84 -10.02 1.07
C THR A 161 3.90 -8.59 1.59
N LEU A 162 3.00 -8.27 2.52
CA LEU A 162 2.90 -6.97 3.16
C LEU A 162 2.83 -7.16 4.67
N PHE A 163 3.74 -6.51 5.41
CA PHE A 163 3.78 -6.52 6.87
C PHE A 163 3.31 -5.18 7.42
N LEU A 164 2.37 -5.18 8.36
CA LEU A 164 1.65 -4.01 8.84
C LEU A 164 1.55 -3.91 10.37
N SER A 165 2.03 -4.90 11.12
CA SER A 165 1.89 -4.93 12.58
C SER A 165 2.64 -3.81 13.30
N GLY A 166 2.22 -3.52 14.53
CA GLY A 166 2.88 -2.53 15.39
C GLY A 166 2.67 -1.08 14.96
N ASN A 167 1.66 -0.80 14.16
CA ASN A 167 1.26 0.55 13.76
C ASN A 167 -0.02 0.99 14.49
N PRO A 168 -0.17 2.29 14.81
CA PRO A 168 -1.35 2.82 15.49
C PRO A 168 -2.51 3.08 14.51
N TRP A 169 -3.07 2.02 13.92
CA TRP A 169 -4.09 2.13 12.88
C TRP A 169 -5.36 2.81 13.37
N LYS A 170 -5.82 3.83 12.63
CA LYS A 170 -7.11 4.48 12.80
C LYS A 170 -8.11 3.90 11.81
N CYS A 171 -8.89 2.94 12.29
CA CYS A 171 -9.90 2.26 11.49
C CYS A 171 -11.19 3.07 11.40
N ASN A 172 -11.15 4.16 10.66
CA ASN A 172 -12.29 5.03 10.34
C ASN A 172 -12.69 4.89 8.86
N CYS A 173 -13.66 5.68 8.42
CA CYS A 173 -14.15 5.58 7.05
C CYS A 173 -13.09 5.84 5.97
N SER A 174 -12.08 6.65 6.25
CA SER A 174 -10.97 6.86 5.30
C SER A 174 -10.05 5.64 5.17
N PHE A 175 -10.12 4.68 6.10
CA PHE A 175 -9.34 3.45 6.08
C PHE A 175 -10.08 2.28 5.41
N LEU A 176 -11.39 2.47 5.11
CA LEU A 176 -12.24 1.42 4.55
C LEU A 176 -11.72 0.87 3.22
N ASP A 177 -11.35 1.75 2.30
CA ASP A 177 -10.86 1.36 0.97
C ASP A 177 -9.57 0.54 1.06
N PHE A 178 -8.71 0.87 2.01
CA PHE A 178 -7.49 0.09 2.25
C PHE A 178 -7.80 -1.29 2.85
N THR A 179 -8.76 -1.40 3.77
CA THR A 179 -9.16 -2.71 4.32
C THR A 179 -9.80 -3.59 3.25
N ILE A 180 -10.63 -3.02 2.37
CA ILE A 180 -11.19 -3.74 1.22
C ILE A 180 -10.06 -4.22 0.31
N TYR A 181 -9.09 -3.34 0.00
CA TYR A 181 -7.92 -3.72 -0.79
C TYR A 181 -7.18 -4.92 -0.18
N LEU A 182 -6.92 -4.94 1.13
CA LEU A 182 -6.25 -6.05 1.82
C LEU A 182 -7.00 -7.39 1.64
N ILE A 183 -8.33 -7.35 1.72
CA ILE A 183 -9.18 -8.55 1.61
C ILE A 183 -9.20 -9.07 0.16
N VAL A 184 -9.30 -8.16 -0.82
CA VAL A 184 -9.47 -8.52 -2.24
C VAL A 184 -8.15 -8.88 -2.93
N SER A 185 -7.04 -8.28 -2.52
CA SER A 185 -5.75 -8.42 -3.20
C SER A 185 -5.07 -9.79 -3.01
N HIS A 186 -5.58 -10.65 -2.13
CA HIS A 186 -4.99 -11.96 -1.81
C HIS A 186 -3.51 -11.90 -1.41
N LEU A 187 -3.08 -10.79 -0.85
CA LEU A 187 -1.73 -10.62 -0.33
C LEU A 187 -1.49 -11.53 0.88
N ASN A 188 -0.27 -12.01 1.00
CA ASN A 188 0.15 -12.69 2.22
C ASN A 188 0.45 -11.66 3.32
N HIS A 189 -0.26 -11.76 4.43
CA HIS A 189 -0.07 -10.94 5.64
C HIS A 189 0.39 -11.82 6.80
N PRO A 190 1.69 -12.13 6.91
CA PRO A 190 2.18 -13.08 7.92
C PRO A 190 1.98 -12.59 9.36
N ASP A 191 1.76 -11.29 9.53
CA ASP A 191 1.57 -10.61 10.82
C ASP A 191 0.13 -10.11 11.04
N GLU A 192 -0.83 -10.68 10.31
CA GLU A 192 -2.25 -10.27 10.32
C GLU A 192 -2.84 -10.16 11.73
N GLU A 193 -2.58 -11.14 12.59
CA GLU A 193 -3.11 -11.16 13.96
C GLU A 193 -2.61 -9.99 14.83
N HIS A 194 -1.46 -9.41 14.48
CA HIS A 194 -0.81 -8.32 15.22
C HIS A 194 -0.99 -6.96 14.54
N ALA A 195 -1.56 -6.92 13.34
CA ALA A 195 -1.91 -5.69 12.63
C ALA A 195 -3.34 -5.29 13.02
N THR A 196 -3.47 -4.58 14.15
CA THR A 196 -4.78 -4.31 14.77
C THR A 196 -5.12 -2.82 14.80
N CYS A 197 -6.41 -2.52 14.81
CA CYS A 197 -6.91 -1.16 15.01
C CYS A 197 -6.59 -0.65 16.41
N LEU A 198 -6.16 0.61 16.51
CA LEU A 198 -6.03 1.33 17.77
C LEU A 198 -7.27 2.20 18.06
N GLU A 199 -7.83 2.81 17.03
CA GLU A 199 -9.01 3.67 17.06
C GLU A 199 -10.00 3.25 15.95
N PRO A 200 -11.32 3.45 16.14
CA PRO A 200 -12.01 3.86 17.37
C PRO A 200 -12.05 2.74 18.42
N THR A 201 -12.51 3.07 19.64
CA THR A 201 -12.57 2.13 20.79
C THR A 201 -13.39 0.88 20.49
N GLU A 202 -14.43 0.98 19.68
CA GLU A 202 -15.33 -0.10 19.27
C GLU A 202 -14.63 -1.16 18.41
N LEU A 203 -13.56 -0.76 17.72
CA LEU A 203 -12.78 -1.63 16.84
C LEU A 203 -11.36 -1.88 17.39
N ALA A 204 -11.02 -1.31 18.55
CA ALA A 204 -9.69 -1.48 19.13
C ALA A 204 -9.34 -2.96 19.35
N GLY A 205 -8.17 -3.37 18.90
CA GLY A 205 -7.70 -4.75 18.98
C GLY A 205 -8.19 -5.67 17.86
N TRP A 206 -9.11 -5.23 16.99
CA TRP A 206 -9.54 -6.03 15.84
C TRP A 206 -8.46 -6.04 14.75
N PRO A 207 -8.17 -7.18 14.14
CA PRO A 207 -7.30 -7.24 12.97
C PRO A 207 -7.83 -6.37 11.83
N ILE A 208 -6.96 -5.58 11.19
CA ILE A 208 -7.36 -4.65 10.13
C ILE A 208 -7.97 -5.35 8.90
N THR A 209 -7.66 -6.62 8.68
CA THR A 209 -8.26 -7.45 7.63
C THR A 209 -9.70 -7.87 7.93
N GLN A 210 -10.13 -7.79 9.20
CA GLN A 210 -11.46 -8.22 9.63
C GLN A 210 -12.42 -7.06 9.88
N VAL A 211 -11.94 -5.81 9.89
CA VAL A 211 -12.78 -4.63 10.17
C VAL A 211 -13.56 -4.10 8.97
N GLY A 212 -13.38 -4.66 7.77
CA GLY A 212 -14.06 -4.18 6.56
C GLY A 212 -15.59 -4.10 6.69
N ASN A 213 -16.22 -5.18 7.16
CA ASN A 213 -17.67 -5.20 7.35
C ASN A 213 -18.18 -4.26 8.44
N PRO A 214 -17.63 -4.25 9.68
CA PRO A 214 -18.02 -3.26 10.69
C PRO A 214 -17.82 -1.82 10.23
N LEU A 215 -16.69 -1.51 9.59
CA LEU A 215 -16.42 -0.18 9.06
C LEU A 215 -17.42 0.22 7.98
N ARG A 216 -17.68 -0.69 7.03
CA ARG A 216 -18.67 -0.46 5.99
C ARG A 216 -20.03 -0.10 6.59
N TYR A 217 -20.48 -0.85 7.59
CA TYR A 217 -21.73 -0.57 8.27
C TYR A 217 -21.72 0.80 8.97
N MET A 218 -20.67 1.10 9.74
CA MET A 218 -20.51 2.39 10.43
C MET A 218 -20.49 3.57 9.45
N CYS A 219 -19.83 3.43 8.31
CA CYS A 219 -19.69 4.49 7.32
C CYS A 219 -20.97 4.70 6.48
N LEU A 220 -21.75 3.64 6.26
CA LEU A 220 -23.01 3.71 5.51
C LEU A 220 -24.17 4.26 6.33
N THR A 221 -24.14 4.08 7.66
CA THR A 221 -25.21 4.60 8.54
C THR A 221 -25.05 6.08 8.87
N HIS A 222 -23.92 6.69 8.54
CA HIS A 222 -23.72 8.13 8.69
C HIS A 222 -24.32 8.85 7.49
N LEU A 223 -25.58 9.32 7.65
CA LEU A 223 -26.18 10.32 6.76
C LEU A 223 -25.35 11.61 6.86
N ASP A 224 -24.93 12.16 5.74
CA ASP A 224 -24.26 13.47 5.71
C ASP A 224 -25.23 14.55 6.20
N SER A 225 -24.71 15.62 6.78
CA SER A 225 -25.57 16.74 7.25
C SER A 225 -26.42 17.32 6.13
N GLN A 226 -26.01 17.22 4.86
CA GLN A 226 -26.83 17.58 3.70
C GLN A 226 -28.02 16.66 3.51
N ASP A 227 -27.89 15.35 3.75
CA ASP A 227 -28.97 14.39 3.67
C ASP A 227 -30.06 14.67 4.74
N TYR A 228 -29.63 15.07 5.94
CA TYR A 228 -30.56 15.51 7.01
C TYR A 228 -31.32 16.79 6.62
N ILE A 229 -30.63 17.77 6.04
CA ILE A 229 -31.26 19.02 5.57
C ILE A 229 -32.25 18.70 4.45
N PHE A 230 -31.88 17.83 3.51
CA PHE A 230 -32.73 17.41 2.41
C PHE A 230 -33.97 16.67 2.90
N LEU A 231 -33.82 15.71 3.85
CA LEU A 231 -34.94 15.01 4.49
C LEU A 231 -35.85 15.95 5.27
N LEU A 232 -35.29 16.93 5.99
CA LEU A 232 -36.07 17.96 6.70
C LEU A 232 -36.85 18.85 5.73
N LEU A 233 -36.25 19.25 4.61
CA LEU A 233 -36.91 20.07 3.59
C LEU A 233 -38.05 19.30 2.91
N ILE A 234 -37.81 18.04 2.55
CA ILE A 234 -38.87 17.18 1.99
C ILE A 234 -39.98 16.98 3.02
N GLY A 235 -39.62 16.64 4.27
CA GLY A 235 -40.61 16.50 5.35
C GLY A 235 -41.45 17.75 5.52
N PHE A 236 -40.83 18.94 5.50
CA PHE A 236 -41.50 20.21 5.60
C PHE A 236 -42.41 20.51 4.41
N CYS A 237 -41.94 20.25 3.18
CA CYS A 237 -42.77 20.43 1.97
C CYS A 237 -44.00 19.53 1.95
N ILE A 238 -43.84 18.27 2.38
CA ILE A 238 -44.97 17.31 2.43
C ILE A 238 -45.94 17.65 3.56
N PHE A 239 -45.41 18.07 4.71
CA PHE A 239 -46.24 18.54 5.83
C PHE A 239 -47.06 19.77 5.47
N SER A 240 -46.46 20.71 4.74
CA SER A 240 -47.18 21.89 4.22
C SER A 240 -48.21 21.58 3.15
N ALA A 241 -48.10 20.45 2.45
CA ALA A 241 -49.05 19.96 1.45
C ALA A 241 -50.14 19.05 2.03
N GLY A 242 -50.18 18.81 3.34
CA GLY A 242 -51.34 18.28 4.08
C GLY A 242 -51.57 16.80 4.08
N THR A 243 -50.59 15.95 3.74
CA THR A 243 -50.82 14.47 3.83
C THR A 243 -49.63 13.74 4.48
N VAL A 244 -49.84 13.23 5.69
CA VAL A 244 -48.84 12.40 6.43
C VAL A 244 -48.44 11.14 5.63
N ALA A 245 -49.34 10.57 4.85
CA ALA A 245 -49.07 9.40 4.02
C ALA A 245 -48.07 9.72 2.89
N ALA A 246 -48.17 10.88 2.24
CA ALA A 246 -47.24 11.31 1.20
C ALA A 246 -45.84 11.62 1.77
N TRP A 247 -45.79 12.13 3.01
CA TRP A 247 -44.51 12.33 3.71
C TRP A 247 -43.80 11.01 4.00
N LEU A 248 -44.52 10.01 4.54
CA LEU A 248 -43.95 8.70 4.81
C LEU A 248 -43.46 8.00 3.54
N THR A 249 -44.21 8.07 2.44
CA THR A 249 -43.78 7.51 1.16
C THR A 249 -42.58 8.24 0.57
N GLY A 250 -42.50 9.57 0.72
CA GLY A 250 -41.34 10.37 0.28
C GLY A 250 -40.08 10.07 1.08
N VAL A 251 -40.21 9.97 2.40
CA VAL A 251 -39.05 9.61 3.27
C VAL A 251 -38.59 8.19 2.98
N CYS A 252 -39.55 7.24 2.83
CA CYS A 252 -39.20 5.87 2.46
C CYS A 252 -38.53 5.80 1.07
N ALA A 253 -38.99 6.58 0.09
CA ALA A 253 -38.40 6.64 -1.24
C ALA A 253 -36.98 7.22 -1.22
N VAL A 254 -36.75 8.26 -0.43
CA VAL A 254 -35.42 8.88 -0.29
C VAL A 254 -34.47 7.94 0.46
N LEU A 255 -34.95 7.32 1.53
CA LEU A 255 -34.15 6.33 2.27
C LEU A 255 -33.84 5.12 1.38
N TYR A 256 -34.81 4.65 0.61
CA TYR A 256 -34.62 3.56 -0.35
C TYR A 256 -33.65 3.94 -1.48
N GLN A 257 -33.76 5.17 -2.03
CA GLN A 257 -32.82 5.64 -3.05
C GLN A 257 -31.41 5.87 -2.50
N SER A 258 -31.29 6.38 -1.26
CA SER A 258 -29.99 6.57 -0.60
C SER A 258 -29.33 5.23 -0.29
N THR A 259 -30.11 4.27 0.24
CA THR A 259 -29.61 2.90 0.45
C THR A 259 -29.32 2.21 -0.88
N ARG A 260 -30.16 2.38 -1.89
CA ARG A 260 -30.00 1.76 -3.21
C ARG A 260 -28.77 2.31 -3.96
N ARG A 261 -28.54 3.64 -3.98
CA ARG A 261 -27.30 4.20 -4.55
C ARG A 261 -26.06 3.67 -3.85
N LYS A 262 -26.12 3.62 -2.51
CA LYS A 262 -25.02 3.07 -1.71
C LYS A 262 -24.84 1.57 -1.90
N THR A 263 -25.91 0.85 -2.29
CA THR A 263 -25.86 -0.58 -2.60
C THR A 263 -25.41 -0.82 -4.04
N GLU A 264 -25.86 0.02 -5.00
CA GLU A 264 -25.47 -0.06 -6.41
C GLU A 264 -23.98 0.31 -6.60
N GLU A 265 -23.45 1.31 -5.87
CA GLU A 265 -22.01 1.60 -5.81
C GLU A 265 -21.22 0.43 -5.20
N MET A 266 -21.83 -0.34 -4.28
CA MET A 266 -21.21 -1.52 -3.67
C MET A 266 -21.35 -2.79 -4.50
N ASP A 267 -22.46 -2.94 -5.23
CA ASP A 267 -22.69 -4.09 -6.12
C ASP A 267 -21.87 -3.97 -7.42
N ASP A 268 -21.60 -2.76 -7.90
CA ASP A 268 -20.70 -2.53 -9.04
C ASP A 268 -19.24 -2.91 -8.72
N GLU A 269 -18.79 -2.73 -7.47
CA GLU A 269 -17.47 -3.19 -7.02
C GLU A 269 -17.45 -4.71 -6.80
N ASP A 270 -18.52 -5.30 -6.23
CA ASP A 270 -18.65 -6.76 -6.04
C ASP A 270 -18.90 -7.49 -7.39
N GLU A 271 -19.63 -6.87 -8.36
CA GLU A 271 -19.86 -7.45 -9.68
C GLU A 271 -18.60 -7.44 -10.56
N HIS A 272 -17.70 -6.47 -10.37
CA HIS A 272 -16.37 -6.51 -11.04
C HIS A 272 -15.51 -7.65 -10.51
N GLY A 273 -15.65 -8.02 -9.23
CA GLY A 273 -15.00 -9.18 -8.63
C GLY A 273 -15.62 -10.53 -9.03
N GLN A 274 -16.97 -10.59 -9.23
CA GLN A 274 -17.66 -11.83 -9.60
C GLN A 274 -17.73 -12.08 -11.10
N LYS A 275 -17.76 -11.05 -11.96
CA LYS A 275 -17.75 -11.23 -13.44
C LYS A 275 -16.54 -11.99 -13.95
N VAL A 276 -15.40 -11.93 -13.22
CA VAL A 276 -14.22 -12.74 -13.54
C VAL A 276 -14.45 -14.25 -13.24
N GLN A 277 -15.32 -14.60 -12.30
CA GLN A 277 -15.59 -16.02 -11.98
C GLN A 277 -16.75 -16.61 -12.79
N VAL A 278 -17.80 -15.85 -13.11
CA VAL A 278 -18.98 -16.34 -13.83
C VAL A 278 -18.70 -16.48 -15.33
N SER A 279 -17.87 -15.62 -15.92
CA SER A 279 -17.44 -15.74 -17.33
C SER A 279 -16.65 -17.03 -17.61
N ARG A 280 -16.05 -17.64 -16.59
CA ARG A 280 -15.39 -18.98 -16.72
C ARG A 280 -16.36 -20.15 -16.65
N ARG A 281 -17.56 -20.01 -16.08
CA ARG A 281 -18.55 -21.10 -15.98
C ARG A 281 -19.53 -21.16 -17.14
N ILE A 282 -19.77 -20.06 -17.83
CA ILE A 282 -20.70 -20.03 -18.99
C ILE A 282 -20.05 -20.58 -20.28
N PHE A 283 -18.71 -20.59 -20.36
CA PHE A 283 -18.01 -21.19 -21.51
C PHE A 283 -17.86 -22.72 -21.44
N GLN A 284 -18.17 -23.34 -20.29
CA GLN A 284 -18.11 -24.81 -20.13
C GLN A 284 -19.46 -25.53 -20.21
N GLY A 285 -20.58 -24.81 -20.34
CA GLY A 285 -21.93 -25.36 -20.34
C GLY A 285 -22.65 -25.41 -21.69
N ARG A 286 -21.95 -25.14 -22.81
CA ARG A 286 -22.60 -25.05 -24.11
C ARG A 286 -22.09 -26.04 -25.18
N THR A 287 -21.68 -27.23 -24.72
CA THR A 287 -21.39 -28.33 -25.62
C THR A 287 -21.99 -29.62 -25.07
N ASP A 288 -23.31 -29.68 -24.91
CA ASP A 288 -24.04 -30.93 -24.85
C ASP A 288 -25.53 -30.62 -24.86
N SER A 289 -26.12 -30.64 -26.05
CA SER A 289 -27.48 -31.11 -26.31
C SER A 289 -27.93 -30.71 -27.71
N THR A 290 -27.48 -31.46 -28.69
CA THR A 290 -28.21 -31.61 -29.94
C THR A 290 -28.06 -33.06 -30.37
N GLN A 291 -28.95 -33.91 -29.94
CA GLN A 291 -29.38 -35.11 -30.67
C GLN A 291 -30.70 -35.58 -30.14
N ASP A 292 -31.54 -35.92 -31.10
CA ASP A 292 -32.83 -36.63 -30.98
C ASP A 292 -34.06 -35.71 -30.98
N GLY A 293 -34.89 -35.77 -31.96
CA GLY A 293 -35.47 -36.76 -32.74
C GLY A 293 -36.70 -36.19 -33.43
N PHE A 294 -36.77 -36.17 -34.74
CA PHE A 294 -38.02 -35.97 -35.47
C PHE A 294 -38.81 -37.28 -35.51
N PRO A 295 -40.09 -37.33 -35.22
CA PRO A 295 -40.97 -38.37 -35.72
C PRO A 295 -41.60 -37.91 -37.03
N GLN A 296 -41.49 -38.76 -38.04
CA GLN A 296 -42.28 -38.74 -39.26
C GLN A 296 -43.77 -39.00 -38.95
N LEU A 297 -44.62 -38.24 -39.60
CA LEU A 297 -46.02 -38.60 -39.83
C LEU A 297 -46.30 -38.57 -41.35
N ILE A 298 -46.88 -39.65 -41.72
CA ILE A 298 -47.57 -40.02 -42.93
C ILE A 298 -48.51 -38.93 -43.44
#